data_c0afc765d6bf95ed49819abd4a670775
#
_entry.id   c0afc765d6bf95ed49819abd4a670775
#
_cell.length_a   1.000
_cell.length_b   1.000
_cell.length_c   1.000
_cell.angle_alpha   90.00
_cell.angle_beta   90.00
_cell.angle_gamma   90.00
#
_symmetry.space_group_name_H-M   'P 1'
#
loop_
_entity.id
_entity.type
_entity.pdbx_description
1 polymer ?
#
loop_
_entity_poly.entity_id
_entity_poly.type
_entity_poly.pdbx_seq_one_letter_code
_entity_poly.pdbx_strand_id
1 'polypeptide(L)'
;TYDSAYIIAEDKYGSYGICGFYVLNKTCKTLEHFLFSCRIMNMGIEDFVFSYLEKPHINIVLPVSSFLGGTSNWIKLVDNLDLKPIEVKKQASINILFKGACDLYSVINYISGDCNIDTEFPYWNKQLIYILSHTHTAFIEQTHRLPYNKLMELTKSFPFPHPDEFKTKFFSKKYDAIILSLLTTTYRGLYINKNDRTYVEYGYANCDITDENNWDKVLSSIPEKYKEENRLLLKVFKEEYKFAGDPPVELVLKNLEYIRKNLADKTELILILGSEIPTQKALEGYEDMAKKHITLNKHVREFVKNYNNITTLELTDLIQSDDDYNECINHFSRRVYNAFAQKIIHIVNSKLGKAYLQLKEL
;
A
#
# COMPACT_ATOMS: atom_id res chain seq x y z
N THR A 1 3.15 -20.79 -31.97
CA THR A 1 2.75 -19.37 -32.19
C THR A 1 2.16 -18.84 -30.91
N TYR A 2 2.63 -17.67 -30.47
CA TYR A 2 2.14 -16.99 -29.27
C TYR A 2 1.18 -15.85 -29.64
N ASP A 3 0.23 -15.62 -28.76
CA ASP A 3 -0.63 -14.44 -28.74
C ASP A 3 -0.41 -13.72 -27.42
N SER A 4 -0.28 -12.39 -27.47
CA SER A 4 -0.05 -11.62 -26.26
C SER A 4 -0.69 -10.23 -26.37
N ALA A 5 -1.25 -9.76 -25.26
CA ALA A 5 -1.80 -8.42 -25.21
C ALA A 5 -1.70 -7.82 -23.83
N TYR A 6 -1.70 -6.50 -23.78
CA TYR A 6 -1.97 -5.72 -22.57
C TYR A 6 -3.47 -5.53 -22.41
N ILE A 7 -3.92 -5.58 -21.18
CA ILE A 7 -5.30 -5.32 -20.81
C ILE A 7 -5.41 -3.91 -20.27
N ILE A 8 -6.29 -3.11 -20.86
CA ILE A 8 -6.65 -1.80 -20.38
C ILE A 8 -8.12 -1.87 -19.97
N ALA A 9 -8.47 -1.32 -18.82
CA ALA A 9 -9.84 -1.29 -18.33
C ALA A 9 -10.26 0.11 -17.91
N GLU A 10 -11.54 0.40 -18.13
CA GLU A 10 -12.18 1.64 -17.76
C GLU A 10 -13.57 1.37 -17.20
N ASP A 11 -14.05 2.21 -16.30
CA ASP A 11 -15.44 2.20 -15.84
C ASP A 11 -15.92 3.64 -15.54
N LYS A 12 -17.12 3.76 -14.95
CA LYS A 12 -17.70 5.06 -14.57
C LYS A 12 -16.86 5.91 -13.60
N TYR A 13 -15.78 5.37 -13.06
CA TYR A 13 -14.86 6.07 -12.15
C TYR A 13 -13.54 6.43 -12.83
N GLY A 14 -13.32 6.02 -14.08
CA GLY A 14 -12.15 6.36 -14.86
C GLY A 14 -11.38 5.18 -15.42
N SER A 15 -10.24 5.50 -16.05
CA SER A 15 -9.34 4.52 -16.65
C SER A 15 -8.33 4.00 -15.62
N TYR A 16 -8.15 2.68 -15.61
CA TYR A 16 -7.14 1.97 -14.81
C TYR A 16 -5.79 1.84 -15.54
N GLY A 17 -5.73 2.34 -16.81
CA GLY A 17 -4.57 2.18 -17.67
C GLY A 17 -4.28 0.71 -17.94
N ILE A 18 -3.00 0.38 -18.20
CA ILE A 18 -2.59 -1.01 -18.37
C ILE A 18 -2.74 -1.72 -17.00
N CYS A 19 -3.68 -2.62 -16.91
CA CYS A 19 -4.03 -3.32 -15.69
C CYS A 19 -3.83 -4.84 -15.76
N GLY A 20 -3.47 -5.38 -16.92
CA GLY A 20 -3.18 -6.80 -17.10
C GLY A 20 -2.33 -7.08 -18.32
N PHE A 21 -1.85 -8.32 -18.40
CA PHE A 21 -1.07 -8.82 -19.50
C PHE A 21 -1.22 -10.34 -19.60
N TYR A 22 -1.33 -10.86 -20.81
CA TYR A 22 -1.30 -12.30 -21.05
C TYR A 22 -0.33 -12.70 -22.18
N VAL A 23 0.15 -13.94 -22.11
CA VAL A 23 0.80 -14.66 -23.20
C VAL A 23 0.15 -16.01 -23.35
N LEU A 24 -0.49 -16.26 -24.48
CA LEU A 24 -1.16 -17.50 -24.82
C LEU A 24 -0.35 -18.27 -25.89
N ASN A 25 0.04 -19.48 -25.56
CA ASN A 25 0.59 -20.40 -26.54
C ASN A 25 -0.58 -21.03 -27.33
N LYS A 26 -0.79 -20.58 -28.59
CA LYS A 26 -1.90 -21.06 -29.43
C LYS A 26 -1.78 -22.53 -29.81
N THR A 27 -0.56 -23.10 -29.82
CA THR A 27 -0.33 -24.45 -30.22
C THR A 27 -0.84 -25.44 -29.19
N CYS A 28 -0.57 -25.20 -27.92
CA CYS A 28 -1.02 -26.09 -26.82
C CYS A 28 -2.18 -25.49 -26.01
N LYS A 29 -2.73 -24.35 -26.42
CA LYS A 29 -3.79 -23.64 -25.72
C LYS A 29 -3.49 -23.42 -24.22
N THR A 30 -2.25 -23.00 -23.91
CA THR A 30 -1.78 -22.77 -22.54
C THR A 30 -1.41 -21.32 -22.32
N LEU A 31 -1.86 -20.73 -21.22
CA LEU A 31 -1.40 -19.43 -20.76
C LEU A 31 -0.04 -19.57 -20.07
N GLU A 32 0.99 -19.03 -20.71
CA GLU A 32 2.35 -18.96 -20.16
C GLU A 32 2.50 -17.81 -19.15
N HIS A 33 1.80 -16.70 -19.40
CA HIS A 33 1.68 -15.59 -18.50
C HIS A 33 0.24 -15.11 -18.43
N PHE A 34 -0.26 -14.84 -17.22
CA PHE A 34 -1.58 -14.29 -16.95
C PHE A 34 -1.51 -13.46 -15.66
N LEU A 35 -1.26 -12.16 -15.83
CA LEU A 35 -0.89 -11.27 -14.74
C LEU A 35 -1.80 -10.05 -14.71
N PHE A 36 -2.28 -9.70 -13.53
CA PHE A 36 -3.11 -8.52 -13.34
C PHE A 36 -2.62 -7.68 -12.17
N SER A 37 -2.88 -6.39 -12.27
CA SER A 37 -2.56 -5.43 -11.22
C SER A 37 -3.56 -5.55 -10.06
N CYS A 38 -3.07 -5.44 -8.83
CA CYS A 38 -3.94 -5.37 -7.64
C CYS A 38 -4.96 -4.22 -7.69
N ARG A 39 -4.76 -3.22 -8.56
CA ARG A 39 -5.71 -2.11 -8.77
C ARG A 39 -7.09 -2.55 -9.27
N ILE A 40 -7.15 -3.70 -9.92
CA ILE A 40 -8.39 -4.26 -10.49
C ILE A 40 -8.81 -5.54 -9.79
N MET A 41 -8.22 -5.84 -8.65
CA MET A 41 -8.56 -7.02 -7.84
C MET A 41 -10.05 -7.02 -7.49
N ASN A 42 -10.68 -8.18 -7.57
CA ASN A 42 -12.12 -8.38 -7.34
C ASN A 42 -13.06 -7.60 -8.31
N MET A 43 -12.53 -7.15 -9.45
CA MET A 43 -13.33 -6.51 -10.49
C MET A 43 -13.81 -7.48 -11.58
N GLY A 44 -13.40 -8.74 -11.52
CA GLY A 44 -13.78 -9.78 -12.48
C GLY A 44 -13.18 -9.60 -13.89
N ILE A 45 -12.19 -8.71 -14.03
CA ILE A 45 -11.53 -8.45 -15.33
C ILE A 45 -10.71 -9.67 -15.73
N GLU A 46 -10.02 -10.30 -14.77
CA GLU A 46 -9.28 -11.54 -14.96
C GLU A 46 -10.20 -12.70 -15.44
N ASP A 47 -11.38 -12.84 -14.83
CA ASP A 47 -12.38 -13.85 -15.23
C ASP A 47 -12.94 -13.57 -16.64
N PHE A 48 -13.17 -12.28 -16.94
CA PHE A 48 -13.61 -11.86 -18.26
C PHE A 48 -12.58 -12.22 -19.34
N VAL A 49 -11.31 -11.83 -19.12
CA VAL A 49 -10.22 -12.10 -20.08
C VAL A 49 -10.00 -13.60 -20.23
N PHE A 50 -10.01 -14.36 -19.14
CA PHE A 50 -9.89 -15.82 -19.18
C PHE A 50 -11.02 -16.47 -20.00
N SER A 51 -12.25 -15.97 -19.82
CA SER A 51 -13.42 -16.44 -20.58
C SER A 51 -13.34 -16.01 -22.05
N TYR A 52 -12.89 -14.80 -22.33
CA TYR A 52 -12.67 -14.30 -23.68
C TYR A 52 -11.64 -15.11 -24.47
N LEU A 53 -10.61 -15.61 -23.80
CA LEU A 53 -9.58 -16.50 -24.35
C LEU A 53 -10.03 -17.96 -24.43
N GLU A 54 -11.33 -18.26 -24.26
CA GLU A 54 -11.92 -19.59 -24.30
C GLU A 54 -11.40 -20.55 -23.20
N LYS A 55 -11.06 -20.01 -22.03
CA LYS A 55 -10.60 -20.76 -20.86
C LYS A 55 -9.43 -21.72 -21.17
N PRO A 56 -8.30 -21.21 -21.65
CA PRO A 56 -7.13 -22.03 -21.95
C PRO A 56 -6.57 -22.70 -20.70
N HIS A 57 -5.71 -23.69 -20.89
CA HIS A 57 -5.01 -24.31 -19.77
C HIS A 57 -4.13 -23.27 -19.05
N ILE A 58 -4.16 -23.27 -17.72
CA ILE A 58 -3.32 -22.41 -16.88
C ILE A 58 -2.71 -23.21 -15.72
N ASN A 59 -1.39 -23.10 -15.54
CA ASN A 59 -0.70 -23.64 -14.39
C ASN A 59 -0.65 -22.58 -13.29
N ILE A 60 -1.42 -22.78 -12.23
CA ILE A 60 -1.45 -21.86 -11.09
C ILE A 60 -0.23 -22.13 -10.22
N VAL A 61 0.62 -21.11 -10.05
CA VAL A 61 1.78 -21.12 -9.16
C VAL A 61 1.43 -20.31 -7.91
N LEU A 62 1.21 -21.02 -6.82
CA LEU A 62 0.89 -20.38 -5.53
C LEU A 62 2.07 -19.55 -4.99
N PRO A 63 1.79 -18.45 -4.24
CA PRO A 63 0.45 -17.95 -3.89
C PRO A 63 -0.19 -17.13 -5.01
N VAL A 64 -1.51 -17.20 -5.13
CA VAL A 64 -2.31 -16.35 -6.00
C VAL A 64 -3.28 -15.52 -5.17
N SER A 65 -3.62 -14.31 -5.62
CA SER A 65 -4.53 -13.41 -4.91
C SER A 65 -5.99 -13.83 -5.04
N SER A 66 -6.35 -14.50 -6.14
CA SER A 66 -7.71 -14.99 -6.39
C SER A 66 -7.67 -16.22 -7.31
N PHE A 67 -8.74 -17.02 -7.26
CA PHE A 67 -8.95 -18.13 -8.21
C PHE A 67 -9.96 -17.70 -9.26
N LEU A 68 -9.74 -18.15 -10.50
CA LEU A 68 -10.66 -17.93 -11.62
C LEU A 68 -11.94 -18.75 -11.43
N GLY A 69 -13.06 -18.20 -11.82
CA GLY A 69 -14.36 -18.88 -11.73
C GLY A 69 -15.53 -17.95 -11.42
N GLY A 70 -15.25 -16.65 -11.30
CA GLY A 70 -16.26 -15.62 -11.12
C GLY A 70 -17.11 -15.37 -12.37
N THR A 71 -18.20 -14.63 -12.22
CA THR A 71 -19.04 -14.13 -13.32
C THR A 71 -18.62 -12.71 -13.69
N SER A 72 -18.50 -12.45 -14.99
CA SER A 72 -18.05 -11.17 -15.54
C SER A 72 -18.94 -10.65 -16.68
N ASN A 73 -20.23 -11.04 -16.68
CA ASN A 73 -21.19 -10.72 -17.72
C ASN A 73 -21.52 -9.22 -17.86
N TRP A 74 -21.13 -8.41 -16.88
CA TRP A 74 -21.29 -6.95 -16.85
C TRP A 74 -20.12 -6.21 -17.53
N ILE A 75 -19.02 -6.91 -17.86
CA ILE A 75 -17.84 -6.35 -18.54
C ILE A 75 -18.07 -6.47 -20.07
N LYS A 76 -17.65 -5.46 -20.81
CA LYS A 76 -17.72 -5.42 -22.27
C LYS A 76 -16.33 -5.21 -22.84
N LEU A 77 -15.97 -5.97 -23.88
CA LEU A 77 -14.83 -5.68 -24.73
C LEU A 77 -15.19 -4.51 -25.65
N VAL A 78 -14.25 -3.57 -25.80
CA VAL A 78 -14.34 -2.48 -26.77
C VAL A 78 -13.09 -2.52 -27.67
N ASP A 79 -13.31 -2.40 -28.98
CA ASP A 79 -12.24 -2.58 -29.98
C ASP A 79 -11.37 -1.34 -30.16
N ASN A 80 -11.84 -0.17 -29.75
CA ASN A 80 -11.11 1.09 -29.86
C ASN A 80 -11.17 1.85 -28.55
N LEU A 81 -10.04 1.86 -27.83
CA LEU A 81 -9.76 2.91 -26.86
C LEU A 81 -9.09 4.06 -27.63
N ASP A 82 -9.73 5.21 -27.67
CA ASP A 82 -9.05 6.46 -28.05
C ASP A 82 -7.99 6.76 -27.00
N LEU A 83 -6.85 6.08 -27.12
CA LEU A 83 -5.68 6.37 -26.30
C LEU A 83 -5.25 7.80 -26.66
N LYS A 84 -5.71 8.76 -25.87
CA LYS A 84 -5.23 10.14 -25.99
C LYS A 84 -3.70 10.10 -25.93
N PRO A 85 -2.98 10.77 -26.84
CA PRO A 85 -1.52 10.83 -26.80
C PRO A 85 -1.05 11.27 -25.42
N ILE A 86 0.02 10.63 -24.93
CA ILE A 86 0.66 11.09 -23.69
C ILE A 86 1.19 12.49 -23.98
N GLU A 87 0.49 13.51 -23.54
CA GLU A 87 0.99 14.88 -23.59
C GLU A 87 2.30 14.94 -22.79
N VAL A 88 3.38 15.36 -23.44
CA VAL A 88 4.64 15.67 -22.75
C VAL A 88 4.35 16.86 -21.83
N LYS A 89 4.16 16.58 -20.54
CA LYS A 89 3.80 17.59 -19.55
C LYS A 89 4.90 18.64 -19.47
N LYS A 90 4.50 19.92 -19.54
CA LYS A 90 5.27 21.04 -19.00
C LYS A 90 5.65 20.71 -17.55
N GLN A 91 6.74 21.29 -17.06
CA GLN A 91 7.15 21.13 -15.66
C GLN A 91 5.94 21.38 -14.76
N ALA A 92 5.57 20.37 -13.97
CA ALA A 92 4.38 20.46 -13.13
C ALA A 92 4.54 21.52 -12.06
N SER A 93 3.44 22.21 -11.71
CA SER A 93 3.44 23.33 -10.77
C SER A 93 3.65 22.89 -9.34
N ILE A 94 3.24 21.69 -8.96
CA ILE A 94 3.39 21.16 -7.60
C ILE A 94 3.95 19.74 -7.58
N ASN A 95 4.58 19.39 -6.47
CA ASN A 95 5.11 18.05 -6.21
C ASN A 95 4.42 17.44 -4.98
N ILE A 96 3.94 16.22 -5.12
CA ILE A 96 3.21 15.50 -4.08
C ILE A 96 3.88 14.16 -3.83
N LEU A 97 4.06 13.79 -2.57
CA LEU A 97 4.48 12.45 -2.17
C LEU A 97 3.31 11.70 -1.55
N PHE A 98 3.06 10.49 -2.03
CA PHE A 98 2.18 9.52 -1.39
C PHE A 98 3.01 8.46 -0.68
N LYS A 99 2.84 8.35 0.63
CA LYS A 99 3.49 7.35 1.46
C LYS A 99 2.45 6.56 2.24
N GLY A 100 2.34 5.29 1.95
CA GLY A 100 1.30 4.45 2.54
C GLY A 100 1.35 3.02 2.04
N ALA A 101 0.30 2.29 2.31
CA ALA A 101 0.11 0.93 1.81
C ALA A 101 -0.52 0.93 0.40
N CYS A 102 -0.90 -0.25 -0.08
CA CYS A 102 -1.50 -0.43 -1.41
C CYS A 102 -2.86 0.29 -1.60
N ASP A 103 -3.54 0.64 -0.52
CA ASP A 103 -4.75 1.46 -0.52
C ASP A 103 -4.54 2.79 -1.27
N LEU A 104 -3.45 3.51 -0.98
CA LEU A 104 -3.13 4.76 -1.66
C LEU A 104 -2.82 4.57 -3.15
N TYR A 105 -2.29 3.42 -3.52
CA TYR A 105 -2.03 3.12 -4.94
C TYR A 105 -3.32 3.14 -5.77
N SER A 106 -4.41 2.59 -5.20
CA SER A 106 -5.72 2.61 -5.85
C SER A 106 -6.26 4.04 -5.98
N VAL A 107 -6.05 4.88 -4.96
CA VAL A 107 -6.51 6.28 -4.94
C VAL A 107 -5.82 7.13 -6.03
N ILE A 108 -4.50 6.99 -6.20
CA ILE A 108 -3.72 7.77 -7.18
C ILE A 108 -4.26 7.61 -8.61
N ASN A 109 -4.86 6.45 -8.92
CA ASN A 109 -5.42 6.23 -10.25
C ASN A 109 -6.56 7.19 -10.61
N TYR A 110 -7.24 7.76 -9.63
CA TYR A 110 -8.32 8.74 -9.83
C TYR A 110 -7.85 10.19 -9.86
N ILE A 111 -6.57 10.45 -9.59
CA ILE A 111 -6.02 11.81 -9.48
C ILE A 111 -5.28 12.17 -10.76
N SER A 112 -5.57 13.36 -11.30
CA SER A 112 -4.83 14.00 -12.39
C SER A 112 -4.63 15.48 -12.07
N GLY A 113 -3.89 16.20 -12.93
CA GLY A 113 -3.72 17.64 -12.77
C GLY A 113 -2.29 18.10 -13.05
N ASP A 114 -2.02 19.34 -12.64
CA ASP A 114 -0.73 20.01 -12.78
C ASP A 114 0.21 19.66 -11.63
N CYS A 115 0.51 18.38 -11.48
CA CYS A 115 1.29 17.84 -10.38
C CYS A 115 2.26 16.72 -10.83
N ASN A 116 3.39 16.63 -10.14
CA ASN A 116 4.23 15.44 -10.11
C ASN A 116 3.87 14.60 -8.88
N ILE A 117 3.58 13.34 -9.08
CA ILE A 117 3.29 12.39 -8.00
C ILE A 117 4.47 11.44 -7.85
N ASP A 118 5.12 11.50 -6.69
CA ASP A 118 6.07 10.49 -6.22
C ASP A 118 5.37 9.54 -5.26
N THR A 119 5.84 8.30 -5.19
CA THR A 119 5.29 7.29 -4.29
C THR A 119 6.38 6.59 -3.49
N GLU A 120 6.05 6.24 -2.24
CA GLU A 120 6.82 5.33 -1.40
C GLU A 120 5.85 4.31 -0.79
N PHE A 121 5.76 3.14 -1.41
CA PHE A 121 4.90 2.04 -1.00
C PHE A 121 5.72 0.86 -0.47
N PRO A 122 5.09 -0.06 0.27
CA PRO A 122 5.77 -1.22 0.82
C PRO A 122 6.48 -2.03 -0.26
N TYR A 123 7.66 -2.48 0.05
CA TYR A 123 8.38 -3.46 -0.76
C TYR A 123 7.95 -4.87 -0.38
N TRP A 124 7.72 -5.71 -1.37
CA TRP A 124 7.30 -7.08 -1.20
C TRP A 124 8.24 -8.05 -1.92
N ASN A 125 8.93 -8.90 -1.17
CA ASN A 125 9.71 -9.99 -1.72
C ASN A 125 8.96 -11.32 -1.57
N LYS A 126 8.54 -11.91 -2.69
CA LYS A 126 7.78 -13.18 -2.71
C LYS A 126 8.61 -14.41 -2.31
N GLN A 127 9.92 -14.33 -2.30
CA GLN A 127 10.81 -15.42 -1.92
C GLN A 127 11.05 -15.47 -0.41
N LEU A 128 10.81 -14.37 0.26
CA LEU A 128 11.04 -14.21 1.69
C LEU A 128 9.72 -13.84 2.38
N ILE A 129 9.61 -14.17 3.66
CA ILE A 129 8.50 -13.76 4.53
C ILE A 129 8.59 -12.25 4.79
N TYR A 130 8.63 -11.46 3.75
CA TYR A 130 9.07 -10.12 3.91
C TYR A 130 8.12 -9.10 3.31
N ILE A 131 7.61 -8.23 4.18
CA ILE A 131 7.02 -6.95 3.79
C ILE A 131 7.58 -5.89 4.71
N LEU A 132 8.33 -4.97 4.17
CA LEU A 132 8.69 -3.74 4.85
C LEU A 132 7.66 -2.68 4.48
N SER A 133 6.91 -2.24 5.48
CA SER A 133 5.90 -1.23 5.26
C SER A 133 6.43 0.14 5.60
N HIS A 134 7.30 0.75 5.07
CA HIS A 134 7.88 2.08 5.34
C HIS A 134 6.90 3.18 5.84
N THR A 135 5.70 2.81 6.22
CA THR A 135 4.62 3.73 6.60
C THR A 135 4.59 4.03 8.08
N HIS A 136 5.26 3.20 8.89
CA HIS A 136 5.28 3.40 10.31
C HIS A 136 6.09 4.65 10.68
N THR A 137 5.52 5.51 11.51
CA THR A 137 6.17 6.78 11.89
C THR A 137 7.53 6.59 12.57
N ALA A 138 7.70 5.51 13.35
CA ALA A 138 8.99 5.18 13.98
C ALA A 138 10.06 4.86 12.92
N PHE A 139 9.70 4.19 11.84
CA PHE A 139 10.62 3.89 10.76
C PHE A 139 10.98 5.15 9.95
N ILE A 140 10.00 6.03 9.69
CA ILE A 140 10.23 7.30 8.99
C ILE A 140 11.20 8.18 9.80
N GLU A 141 10.96 8.30 11.10
CA GLU A 141 11.84 9.05 12.02
C GLU A 141 13.26 8.46 11.98
N GLN A 142 13.36 7.15 12.16
CA GLN A 142 14.63 6.45 12.27
C GLN A 142 15.46 6.54 10.99
N THR A 143 14.87 6.37 9.81
CA THR A 143 15.58 6.46 8.54
C THR A 143 16.13 7.87 8.26
N HIS A 144 15.53 8.90 8.82
CA HIS A 144 16.06 10.26 8.72
C HIS A 144 17.11 10.58 9.79
N ARG A 145 16.91 10.12 11.01
CA ARG A 145 17.77 10.44 12.16
C ARG A 145 19.07 9.66 12.16
N LEU A 146 19.05 8.39 11.77
CA LEU A 146 20.23 7.54 11.81
C LEU A 146 21.20 7.83 10.65
N PRO A 147 22.51 7.82 10.91
CA PRO A 147 23.49 7.90 9.84
C PRO A 147 23.41 6.65 8.95
N TYR A 148 23.73 6.85 7.67
CA TYR A 148 23.60 5.83 6.63
C TYR A 148 24.31 4.51 6.95
N ASN A 149 25.50 4.56 7.56
CA ASN A 149 26.22 3.36 7.96
C ASN A 149 25.44 2.53 9.00
N LYS A 150 24.71 3.18 9.91
CA LYS A 150 23.85 2.48 10.87
C LYS A 150 22.63 1.85 10.19
N LEU A 151 22.02 2.53 9.23
CA LEU A 151 20.95 1.95 8.42
C LEU A 151 21.46 0.72 7.64
N MET A 152 22.69 0.77 7.14
CA MET A 152 23.31 -0.37 6.45
C MET A 152 23.65 -1.53 7.39
N GLU A 153 23.94 -1.28 8.66
CA GLU A 153 24.10 -2.34 9.65
C GLU A 153 22.81 -3.12 9.86
N LEU A 154 21.65 -2.45 9.83
CA LEU A 154 20.35 -3.11 9.89
C LEU A 154 20.13 -4.08 8.71
N THR A 155 20.73 -3.83 7.55
CA THR A 155 20.63 -4.72 6.39
C THR A 155 21.56 -5.92 6.47
N LYS A 156 22.60 -5.89 7.30
CA LYS A 156 23.58 -6.99 7.41
C LYS A 156 23.10 -8.12 8.32
N SER A 157 22.43 -7.77 9.40
CA SER A 157 21.84 -8.75 10.32
C SER A 157 20.61 -9.44 9.75
N PHE A 158 20.16 -8.95 8.63
CA PHE A 158 18.92 -9.40 8.04
C PHE A 158 19.11 -9.37 6.53
N PRO A 159 18.95 -10.46 5.79
CA PRO A 159 19.04 -10.47 4.32
C PRO A 159 17.81 -9.78 3.74
N PHE A 160 17.54 -8.70 4.31
CA PHE A 160 16.53 -7.75 3.94
C PHE A 160 17.02 -6.93 2.80
N PRO A 161 16.19 -6.07 2.63
CA PRO A 161 15.88 -5.35 1.45
C PRO A 161 17.14 -4.74 0.87
N HIS A 162 17.02 -4.46 -0.38
CA HIS A 162 18.01 -3.62 -1.04
C HIS A 162 18.26 -2.35 -0.18
N PRO A 163 19.50 -1.91 0.03
CA PRO A 163 19.82 -0.72 0.82
C PRO A 163 18.99 0.52 0.49
N ASP A 164 18.48 0.60 -0.74
CA ASP A 164 17.65 1.72 -1.18
C ASP A 164 16.27 1.78 -0.49
N GLU A 165 15.83 0.71 0.14
CA GLU A 165 14.58 0.71 0.90
C GLU A 165 14.64 1.51 2.19
N PHE A 166 15.86 1.74 2.70
CA PHE A 166 16.09 2.66 3.81
C PHE A 166 16.26 4.11 3.37
N LYS A 167 16.14 4.40 2.07
CA LYS A 167 16.14 5.76 1.55
C LYS A 167 14.72 6.27 1.45
N THR A 168 14.42 7.35 2.16
CA THR A 168 13.14 8.03 2.04
C THR A 168 13.28 9.37 1.35
N LYS A 169 12.34 9.67 0.45
CA LYS A 169 12.17 11.01 -0.14
C LYS A 169 11.38 11.93 0.78
N PHE A 170 10.84 11.42 1.87
CA PHE A 170 9.89 12.09 2.75
C PHE A 170 10.37 13.46 3.22
N PHE A 171 11.64 13.58 3.56
CA PHE A 171 12.24 14.83 4.03
C PHE A 171 12.86 15.69 2.92
N SER A 172 12.61 15.35 1.67
CA SER A 172 12.99 16.19 0.53
C SER A 172 12.18 17.49 0.55
N LYS A 173 12.86 18.64 0.53
CA LYS A 173 12.22 19.97 0.56
C LYS A 173 11.44 20.32 -0.73
N LYS A 174 11.34 19.40 -1.67
CA LYS A 174 10.67 19.63 -2.95
C LYS A 174 9.15 19.48 -2.92
N TYR A 175 8.58 18.83 -1.89
CA TYR A 175 7.15 18.53 -1.87
C TYR A 175 6.34 19.70 -1.31
N ASP A 176 5.25 20.01 -2.01
CA ASP A 176 4.24 20.97 -1.58
C ASP A 176 3.20 20.31 -0.68
N ALA A 177 2.89 19.02 -0.94
CA ALA A 177 2.06 18.20 -0.06
C ALA A 177 2.65 16.79 0.09
N ILE A 178 2.47 16.20 1.27
CA ILE A 178 2.79 14.81 1.57
C ILE A 178 1.55 14.15 2.15
N ILE A 179 1.10 13.06 1.53
CA ILE A 179 0.00 12.24 1.99
C ILE A 179 0.61 11.01 2.69
N LEU A 180 0.40 10.90 4.00
CA LEU A 180 0.85 9.79 4.82
C LEU A 180 -0.34 8.99 5.34
N SER A 181 -0.43 7.72 4.94
CA SER A 181 -1.44 6.81 5.48
C SER A 181 -0.98 6.23 6.81
N LEU A 182 -1.81 6.40 7.85
CA LEU A 182 -1.61 5.79 9.16
C LEU A 182 -2.38 4.46 9.33
N LEU A 183 -3.05 3.96 8.28
CA LEU A 183 -3.87 2.75 8.33
C LEU A 183 -3.07 1.56 8.86
N THR A 184 -1.85 1.39 8.37
CA THR A 184 -1.03 0.23 8.71
C THR A 184 -0.25 0.40 10.01
N THR A 185 -0.26 1.59 10.62
CA THR A 185 0.41 1.87 11.89
C THR A 185 -0.05 0.94 13.02
N THR A 186 -1.32 0.56 13.02
CA THR A 186 -1.90 -0.36 14.01
C THR A 186 -2.08 -1.78 13.45
N TYR A 187 -1.72 -2.01 12.21
CA TYR A 187 -1.93 -3.27 11.49
C TYR A 187 -0.80 -4.26 11.72
N ARG A 188 0.41 -3.76 11.93
CA ARG A 188 1.62 -4.57 12.14
C ARG A 188 2.35 -4.07 13.34
N GLY A 189 2.76 -5.02 14.19
CA GLY A 189 3.57 -4.70 15.34
C GLY A 189 4.99 -4.30 14.97
N LEU A 190 5.61 -3.58 15.87
CA LEU A 190 7.03 -3.24 15.80
C LEU A 190 7.88 -4.32 16.43
N TYR A 191 9.09 -4.47 15.90
CA TYR A 191 10.17 -5.22 16.49
C TYR A 191 11.29 -4.26 16.88
N ILE A 192 11.92 -4.51 18.03
CA ILE A 192 13.00 -3.69 18.57
C ILE A 192 14.27 -4.53 18.58
N ASN A 193 15.33 -4.03 17.97
CA ASN A 193 16.63 -4.64 18.09
C ASN A 193 17.08 -4.63 19.56
N LYS A 194 17.57 -5.78 20.05
CA LYS A 194 17.93 -5.96 21.46
C LYS A 194 19.15 -5.15 21.87
N ASN A 195 20.05 -4.87 20.91
CA ASN A 195 21.34 -4.23 21.16
C ASN A 195 21.26 -2.70 21.07
N ASP A 196 20.73 -2.18 19.95
CA ASP A 196 20.79 -0.74 19.64
C ASP A 196 19.43 -0.05 19.71
N ARG A 197 18.36 -0.81 19.99
CA ARG A 197 16.97 -0.32 20.17
C ARG A 197 16.36 0.27 18.89
N THR A 198 16.91 -0.03 17.72
CA THR A 198 16.30 0.34 16.45
C THR A 198 15.01 -0.45 16.21
N TYR A 199 14.10 0.16 15.44
CA TYR A 199 12.80 -0.42 15.10
C TYR A 199 12.80 -0.96 13.69
N VAL A 200 12.13 -2.09 13.49
CA VAL A 200 11.72 -2.57 12.19
C VAL A 200 10.27 -3.02 12.23
N GLU A 201 9.57 -2.82 11.14
CA GLU A 201 8.29 -3.46 10.88
C GLU A 201 8.58 -4.74 10.11
N TYR A 202 7.93 -5.81 10.47
CA TYR A 202 8.17 -7.06 9.82
C TYR A 202 6.91 -7.89 9.67
N GLY A 203 6.83 -8.53 8.54
CA GLY A 203 5.96 -9.67 8.40
C GLY A 203 4.70 -9.42 7.60
N TYR A 204 4.25 -10.53 7.09
CA TYR A 204 3.00 -10.74 6.41
C TYR A 204 1.92 -11.26 7.37
N ALA A 205 2.36 -11.84 8.47
CA ALA A 205 1.47 -12.48 9.42
C ALA A 205 1.20 -11.54 10.62
N ASN A 206 -0.05 -11.51 11.05
CA ASN A 206 -0.45 -10.84 12.28
C ASN A 206 -0.09 -11.70 13.51
N CYS A 207 1.20 -11.98 13.67
CA CYS A 207 1.69 -12.75 14.79
C CYS A 207 3.16 -12.41 15.09
N ASP A 208 3.58 -12.66 16.30
CA ASP A 208 4.97 -12.51 16.72
C ASP A 208 5.85 -13.56 16.01
N ILE A 209 6.70 -13.11 15.07
CA ILE A 209 7.64 -13.99 14.37
C ILE A 209 8.90 -14.30 15.15
N THR A 210 9.10 -13.71 16.34
CA THR A 210 10.15 -14.13 17.27
C THR A 210 9.72 -15.34 18.12
N ASP A 211 8.43 -15.68 18.09
CA ASP A 211 7.89 -16.90 18.68
C ASP A 211 7.88 -18.04 17.65
N GLU A 212 8.64 -19.10 17.90
CA GLU A 212 8.77 -20.27 17.03
C GLU A 212 7.45 -20.99 16.77
N ASN A 213 6.50 -20.91 17.70
CA ASN A 213 5.19 -21.53 17.54
C ASN A 213 4.39 -20.94 16.38
N ASN A 214 4.73 -19.74 15.94
CA ASN A 214 4.09 -19.07 14.81
C ASN A 214 4.76 -19.39 13.46
N TRP A 215 5.93 -20.02 13.44
CA TRP A 215 6.72 -20.16 12.21
C TRP A 215 6.06 -21.01 11.14
N ASP A 216 5.38 -22.08 11.50
CA ASP A 216 4.70 -22.91 10.51
C ASP A 216 3.55 -22.16 9.83
N LYS A 217 2.79 -21.36 10.59
CA LYS A 217 1.77 -20.47 10.03
C LYS A 217 2.39 -19.44 9.08
N VAL A 218 3.47 -18.80 9.49
CA VAL A 218 4.18 -17.79 8.70
C VAL A 218 4.77 -18.40 7.42
N LEU A 219 5.38 -19.57 7.51
CA LEU A 219 5.99 -20.27 6.38
C LEU A 219 4.98 -20.93 5.43
N SER A 220 3.71 -21.03 5.81
CA SER A 220 2.68 -21.68 4.98
C SER A 220 2.48 -20.99 3.63
N SER A 221 2.67 -19.66 3.57
CA SER A 221 2.56 -18.86 2.34
C SER A 221 3.83 -18.84 1.50
N ILE A 222 4.93 -19.43 1.98
CA ILE A 222 6.22 -19.45 1.30
C ILE A 222 6.33 -20.72 0.46
N PRO A 223 6.76 -20.62 -0.82
CA PRO A 223 7.02 -21.80 -1.63
C PRO A 223 8.02 -22.74 -0.98
N GLU A 224 7.79 -24.05 -1.07
CA GLU A 224 8.56 -25.10 -0.36
C GLU A 224 10.08 -24.93 -0.49
N LYS A 225 10.54 -24.64 -1.71
CA LYS A 225 11.97 -24.45 -2.02
C LYS A 225 12.66 -23.32 -1.25
N TYR A 226 11.89 -22.39 -0.65
CA TYR A 226 12.42 -21.26 0.12
C TYR A 226 12.17 -21.37 1.63
N LYS A 227 11.44 -22.39 2.09
CA LYS A 227 11.05 -22.49 3.50
C LYS A 227 12.24 -22.62 4.44
N GLU A 228 13.23 -23.43 4.07
CA GLU A 228 14.41 -23.64 4.91
C GLU A 228 15.25 -22.36 5.05
N GLU A 229 15.46 -21.64 3.95
CA GLU A 229 16.11 -20.34 3.97
C GLU A 229 15.35 -19.35 4.88
N ASN A 230 14.04 -19.26 4.75
CA ASN A 230 13.22 -18.40 5.58
C ASN A 230 13.24 -18.83 7.07
N ARG A 231 13.31 -20.12 7.35
CA ARG A 231 13.45 -20.64 8.73
C ARG A 231 14.77 -20.20 9.36
N LEU A 232 15.88 -20.20 8.61
CA LEU A 232 17.16 -19.68 9.06
C LEU A 232 17.08 -18.17 9.34
N LEU A 233 16.40 -17.41 8.48
CA LEU A 233 16.18 -15.98 8.68
C LEU A 233 15.40 -15.70 9.97
N LEU A 234 14.34 -16.45 10.22
CA LEU A 234 13.55 -16.32 11.45
C LEU A 234 14.40 -16.59 12.71
N LYS A 235 15.31 -17.56 12.66
CA LYS A 235 16.25 -17.82 13.76
C LYS A 235 17.14 -16.60 14.05
N VAL A 236 17.80 -16.06 13.00
CA VAL A 236 18.65 -14.87 13.13
C VAL A 236 17.82 -13.69 13.69
N PHE A 237 16.62 -13.50 13.14
CA PHE A 237 15.74 -12.42 13.60
C PHE A 237 15.38 -12.55 15.08
N LYS A 238 14.98 -13.73 15.52
CA LYS A 238 14.67 -14.01 16.91
C LYS A 238 15.84 -13.69 17.85
N GLU A 239 17.07 -13.97 17.43
CA GLU A 239 18.26 -13.68 18.25
C GLU A 239 18.49 -12.16 18.42
N GLU A 240 18.26 -11.38 17.38
CA GLU A 240 18.56 -9.95 17.37
C GLU A 240 17.38 -9.06 17.79
N TYR A 241 16.16 -9.48 17.54
CA TYR A 241 14.96 -8.67 17.74
C TYR A 241 14.02 -9.27 18.76
N LYS A 242 13.19 -8.42 19.31
CA LYS A 242 12.03 -8.80 20.12
C LYS A 242 10.79 -8.10 19.63
N PHE A 243 9.66 -8.77 19.69
CA PHE A 243 8.36 -8.20 19.38
C PHE A 243 7.98 -7.16 20.44
N ALA A 244 7.57 -5.99 20.00
CA ALA A 244 7.14 -4.89 20.87
C ALA A 244 5.61 -4.69 20.84
N GLY A 245 4.91 -5.42 19.97
CA GLY A 245 3.47 -5.25 19.79
C GLY A 245 3.12 -3.99 19.00
N ASP A 246 1.88 -3.55 19.14
CA ASP A 246 1.42 -2.33 18.54
C ASP A 246 2.20 -1.12 19.08
N PRO A 247 2.49 -0.11 18.23
CA PRO A 247 3.21 1.05 18.69
C PRO A 247 2.37 1.83 19.71
N PRO A 248 2.96 2.22 20.86
CA PRO A 248 2.29 3.13 21.78
C PRO A 248 1.90 4.44 21.08
N VAL A 249 0.72 4.96 21.38
CA VAL A 249 0.23 6.22 20.79
C VAL A 249 1.24 7.36 21.00
N GLU A 250 1.84 7.44 22.18
CA GLU A 250 2.85 8.45 22.53
C GLU A 250 4.07 8.38 21.60
N LEU A 251 4.48 7.17 21.19
CA LEU A 251 5.56 6.99 20.23
C LEU A 251 5.15 7.53 18.86
N VAL A 252 3.94 7.22 18.41
CA VAL A 252 3.43 7.73 17.12
C VAL A 252 3.39 9.25 17.11
N LEU A 253 2.84 9.88 18.16
CA LEU A 253 2.75 11.35 18.26
C LEU A 253 4.14 12.01 18.33
N LYS A 254 5.06 11.45 19.11
CA LYS A 254 6.45 11.91 19.16
C LYS A 254 7.12 11.88 17.79
N ASN A 255 6.88 10.81 17.04
CA ASN A 255 7.43 10.68 15.70
C ASN A 255 6.77 11.64 14.71
N LEU A 256 5.45 11.88 14.81
CA LEU A 256 4.76 12.88 14.00
C LEU A 256 5.29 14.30 14.28
N GLU A 257 5.57 14.61 15.55
CA GLU A 257 6.20 15.88 15.93
C GLU A 257 7.60 16.01 15.31
N TYR A 258 8.42 14.97 15.39
CA TYR A 258 9.73 14.93 14.74
C TYR A 258 9.61 15.12 13.22
N ILE A 259 8.69 14.38 12.59
CA ILE A 259 8.43 14.49 11.16
C ILE A 259 8.09 15.92 10.80
N ARG A 260 7.12 16.55 11.49
CA ARG A 260 6.70 17.92 11.20
C ARG A 260 7.85 18.93 11.32
N LYS A 261 8.68 18.80 12.37
CA LYS A 261 9.83 19.67 12.61
C LYS A 261 10.91 19.60 11.52
N ASN A 262 10.99 18.47 10.81
CA ASN A 262 11.99 18.24 9.77
C ASN A 262 11.46 18.39 8.33
N LEU A 263 10.17 18.63 8.17
CA LEU A 263 9.59 19.03 6.88
C LEU A 263 9.75 20.54 6.65
N ALA A 264 9.74 20.94 5.37
CA ALA A 264 9.70 22.35 5.05
C ALA A 264 8.41 23.00 5.59
N ASP A 265 8.48 24.25 6.05
CA ASP A 265 7.33 24.95 6.66
C ASP A 265 6.13 25.06 5.72
N LYS A 266 6.38 25.21 4.43
CA LYS A 266 5.34 25.27 3.39
C LYS A 266 4.69 23.93 3.03
N THR A 267 5.29 22.80 3.43
CA THR A 267 4.79 21.48 3.07
C THR A 267 3.55 21.15 3.88
N GLU A 268 2.42 20.93 3.23
CA GLU A 268 1.22 20.38 3.86
C GLU A 268 1.37 18.88 4.12
N LEU A 269 1.17 18.45 5.36
CA LEU A 269 1.16 17.05 5.74
C LEU A 269 -0.28 16.57 5.92
N ILE A 270 -0.75 15.66 5.07
CA ILE A 270 -2.10 15.09 5.13
C ILE A 270 -1.99 13.69 5.71
N LEU A 271 -2.58 13.50 6.89
CA LEU A 271 -2.60 12.22 7.59
C LEU A 271 -3.92 11.48 7.30
N ILE A 272 -3.83 10.32 6.67
CA ILE A 272 -4.99 9.47 6.45
C ILE A 272 -5.24 8.64 7.70
N LEU A 273 -6.39 8.82 8.31
CA LEU A 273 -6.82 8.09 9.49
C LEU A 273 -7.62 6.85 9.09
N GLY A 274 -7.35 5.72 9.74
CA GLY A 274 -8.03 4.46 9.48
C GLY A 274 -9.53 4.52 9.82
N SER A 275 -10.32 3.66 9.17
CA SER A 275 -11.75 3.58 9.44
C SER A 275 -12.03 3.08 10.86
N GLU A 276 -12.96 3.74 11.54
CA GLU A 276 -13.45 3.38 12.88
C GLU A 276 -14.69 2.48 12.83
N ILE A 277 -15.16 2.16 11.62
CA ILE A 277 -16.31 1.29 11.40
C ILE A 277 -15.80 -0.15 11.26
N PRO A 278 -16.24 -1.07 12.13
CA PRO A 278 -15.85 -2.47 12.01
C PRO A 278 -16.43 -3.12 10.75
N THR A 279 -15.78 -4.16 10.26
CA THR A 279 -16.26 -4.97 9.14
C THR A 279 -16.35 -6.44 9.51
N GLN A 280 -17.34 -7.14 8.97
CA GLN A 280 -17.47 -8.60 9.07
C GLN A 280 -16.46 -9.33 8.17
N LYS A 281 -15.83 -8.62 7.23
CA LYS A 281 -14.80 -9.12 6.31
C LYS A 281 -13.39 -9.06 6.91
N ALA A 282 -13.26 -8.80 8.22
CA ALA A 282 -11.98 -8.78 8.90
C ALA A 282 -11.26 -10.13 8.74
N LEU A 283 -9.98 -10.07 8.39
CA LEU A 283 -9.14 -11.25 8.38
C LEU A 283 -8.88 -11.74 9.81
N GLU A 284 -8.64 -13.04 9.96
CA GLU A 284 -8.28 -13.65 11.25
C GLU A 284 -7.15 -12.89 11.94
N GLY A 285 -7.37 -12.47 13.18
CA GLY A 285 -6.43 -11.69 13.98
C GLY A 285 -6.44 -10.18 13.72
N TYR A 286 -7.39 -9.69 12.90
CA TYR A 286 -7.58 -8.28 12.62
C TYR A 286 -8.97 -7.74 13.02
N GLU A 287 -9.70 -8.50 13.81
CA GLU A 287 -11.07 -8.18 14.24
C GLU A 287 -11.13 -6.89 15.08
N ASP A 288 -10.05 -6.57 15.78
CA ASP A 288 -9.95 -5.40 16.66
C ASP A 288 -9.47 -4.11 15.98
N MET A 289 -9.23 -4.13 14.66
CA MET A 289 -8.62 -3.00 13.96
C MET A 289 -9.39 -1.69 14.08
N ALA A 290 -10.71 -1.73 14.00
CA ALA A 290 -11.54 -0.54 14.18
C ALA A 290 -11.33 0.09 15.57
N LYS A 291 -11.23 -0.70 16.63
CA LYS A 291 -10.95 -0.22 17.99
C LYS A 291 -9.56 0.41 18.09
N LYS A 292 -8.56 -0.21 17.46
CA LYS A 292 -7.20 0.34 17.40
C LYS A 292 -7.18 1.67 16.65
N HIS A 293 -7.91 1.78 15.52
CA HIS A 293 -8.07 3.03 14.78
C HIS A 293 -8.75 4.10 15.65
N ILE A 294 -9.86 3.79 16.34
CA ILE A 294 -10.53 4.74 17.25
C ILE A 294 -9.53 5.34 18.25
N THR A 295 -8.72 4.48 18.86
CA THR A 295 -7.74 4.91 19.85
C THR A 295 -6.68 5.82 19.27
N LEU A 296 -6.04 5.42 18.16
CA LEU A 296 -5.01 6.21 17.51
C LEU A 296 -5.56 7.53 16.95
N ASN A 297 -6.67 7.46 16.20
CA ASN A 297 -7.26 8.61 15.51
C ASN A 297 -7.66 9.71 16.49
N LYS A 298 -8.25 9.36 17.64
CA LYS A 298 -8.59 10.32 18.68
C LYS A 298 -7.39 11.17 19.08
N HIS A 299 -6.24 10.56 19.31
CA HIS A 299 -5.04 11.27 19.74
C HIS A 299 -4.39 12.05 18.58
N VAL A 300 -4.42 11.51 17.37
CA VAL A 300 -3.91 12.23 16.18
C VAL A 300 -4.76 13.48 15.89
N ARG A 301 -6.09 13.40 16.02
CA ARG A 301 -6.97 14.59 15.87
C ARG A 301 -6.62 15.68 16.87
N GLU A 302 -6.36 15.35 18.14
CA GLU A 302 -5.94 16.31 19.14
C GLU A 302 -4.55 16.90 18.84
N PHE A 303 -3.61 16.04 18.42
CA PHE A 303 -2.27 16.47 18.04
C PHE A 303 -2.30 17.49 16.88
N VAL A 304 -3.09 17.23 15.85
CA VAL A 304 -3.17 18.08 14.64
C VAL A 304 -3.66 19.50 14.95
N LYS A 305 -4.48 19.70 15.98
CA LYS A 305 -4.97 21.04 16.38
C LYS A 305 -3.84 22.03 16.69
N ASN A 306 -2.66 21.54 17.00
CA ASN A 306 -1.49 22.37 17.32
C ASN A 306 -0.71 22.85 16.07
N TYR A 307 -1.15 22.46 14.86
CA TYR A 307 -0.42 22.72 13.62
C TYR A 307 -1.34 23.22 12.51
N ASN A 308 -0.92 24.28 11.82
CA ASN A 308 -1.70 24.86 10.71
C ASN A 308 -1.48 24.12 9.38
N ASN A 309 -0.40 23.36 9.27
CA ASN A 309 0.06 22.67 8.06
C ASN A 309 0.08 21.14 8.22
N ILE A 310 -0.76 20.63 9.11
CA ILE A 310 -1.14 19.22 9.21
C ILE A 310 -2.65 19.14 9.12
N THR A 311 -3.15 18.27 8.25
CA THR A 311 -4.58 18.04 8.06
C THR A 311 -4.87 16.55 8.17
N THR A 312 -5.99 16.17 8.77
CA THR A 312 -6.47 14.78 8.74
C THR A 312 -7.45 14.55 7.60
N LEU A 313 -7.43 13.34 7.05
CA LEU A 313 -8.47 12.84 6.19
C LEU A 313 -9.09 11.60 6.85
N GLU A 314 -10.38 11.66 7.11
CA GLU A 314 -11.14 10.65 7.85
C GLU A 314 -11.73 9.63 6.87
N LEU A 315 -11.22 8.39 6.87
CA LEU A 315 -11.81 7.31 6.06
C LEU A 315 -13.19 6.89 6.60
N THR A 316 -13.40 7.02 7.90
CA THR A 316 -14.69 6.74 8.55
C THR A 316 -15.86 7.45 7.86
N ASP A 317 -15.67 8.70 7.42
CA ASP A 317 -16.69 9.48 6.74
C ASP A 317 -17.08 8.94 5.35
N LEU A 318 -16.23 8.10 4.76
CA LEU A 318 -16.43 7.56 3.42
C LEU A 318 -17.17 6.22 3.42
N ILE A 319 -17.18 5.53 4.56
CA ILE A 319 -17.79 4.22 4.73
C ILE A 319 -19.28 4.38 5.03
N GLN A 320 -20.13 3.71 4.26
CA GLN A 320 -21.59 3.73 4.40
C GLN A 320 -22.16 2.38 4.83
N SER A 321 -21.49 1.30 4.46
CA SER A 321 -21.90 -0.07 4.77
C SER A 321 -20.70 -1.03 4.73
N ASP A 322 -20.93 -2.29 5.13
CA ASP A 322 -19.91 -3.33 5.05
C ASP A 322 -19.50 -3.67 3.60
N ASP A 323 -20.34 -3.38 2.61
CA ASP A 323 -20.02 -3.54 1.18
C ASP A 323 -18.96 -2.54 0.69
N ASP A 324 -18.68 -1.51 1.45
CA ASP A 324 -17.59 -0.59 1.17
C ASP A 324 -16.20 -1.15 1.48
N TYR A 325 -16.14 -2.27 2.20
CA TYR A 325 -14.92 -3.05 2.37
C TYR A 325 -14.90 -4.22 1.39
N ASN A 326 -13.76 -4.48 0.77
CA ASN A 326 -13.60 -5.63 -0.12
C ASN A 326 -13.22 -6.90 0.65
N GLU A 327 -12.06 -6.92 1.28
CA GLU A 327 -11.48 -8.12 1.90
C GLU A 327 -11.13 -7.91 3.38
N CYS A 328 -10.92 -6.67 3.77
CA CYS A 328 -10.55 -6.30 5.13
C CYS A 328 -10.74 -4.79 5.35
N ILE A 329 -10.54 -4.34 6.58
CA ILE A 329 -10.72 -2.95 6.98
C ILE A 329 -9.81 -1.94 6.23
N ASN A 330 -8.79 -2.41 5.52
CA ASN A 330 -7.85 -1.56 4.78
C ASN A 330 -8.02 -1.65 3.26
N HIS A 331 -8.95 -2.46 2.75
CA HIS A 331 -9.28 -2.55 1.34
C HIS A 331 -10.72 -2.15 1.09
N PHE A 332 -10.91 -1.20 0.18
CA PHE A 332 -12.20 -0.53 -0.01
C PHE A 332 -12.79 -0.78 -1.38
N SER A 333 -14.08 -0.56 -1.49
CA SER A 333 -14.80 -0.52 -2.76
C SER A 333 -14.30 0.64 -3.64
N ARG A 334 -14.54 0.55 -4.95
CA ARG A 334 -14.22 1.62 -5.90
C ARG A 334 -14.90 2.94 -5.57
N ARG A 335 -16.12 2.87 -5.05
CA ARG A 335 -16.86 4.05 -4.58
C ARG A 335 -16.04 4.78 -3.51
N VAL A 336 -15.51 4.06 -2.54
CA VAL A 336 -14.72 4.64 -1.46
C VAL A 336 -13.41 5.20 -2.00
N TYR A 337 -12.68 4.48 -2.86
CA TYR A 337 -11.44 4.99 -3.44
C TYR A 337 -11.64 6.25 -4.28
N ASN A 338 -12.73 6.34 -5.04
CA ASN A 338 -13.07 7.56 -5.78
C ASN A 338 -13.38 8.72 -4.83
N ALA A 339 -14.22 8.50 -3.80
CA ALA A 339 -14.53 9.51 -2.79
C ALA A 339 -13.28 9.94 -1.99
N PHE A 340 -12.37 9.00 -1.74
CA PHE A 340 -11.09 9.25 -1.11
C PHE A 340 -10.22 10.18 -1.96
N ALA A 341 -10.10 9.90 -3.26
CA ALA A 341 -9.40 10.78 -4.21
C ALA A 341 -10.01 12.18 -4.24
N GLN A 342 -11.35 12.29 -4.28
CA GLN A 342 -12.05 13.59 -4.23
C GLN A 342 -11.68 14.38 -2.97
N LYS A 343 -11.65 13.73 -1.80
CA LYS A 343 -11.25 14.39 -0.54
C LYS A 343 -9.79 14.86 -0.58
N ILE A 344 -8.85 14.03 -1.09
CA ILE A 344 -7.44 14.46 -1.26
C ILE A 344 -7.35 15.68 -2.18
N ILE A 345 -8.00 15.62 -3.34
CA ILE A 345 -8.04 16.73 -4.30
C ILE A 345 -8.55 18.01 -3.63
N HIS A 346 -9.66 17.91 -2.90
CA HIS A 346 -10.24 19.05 -2.19
C HIS A 346 -9.27 19.64 -1.15
N ILE A 347 -8.67 18.80 -0.31
CA ILE A 347 -7.75 19.24 0.73
C ILE A 347 -6.51 19.92 0.11
N VAL A 348 -5.86 19.27 -0.87
CA VAL A 348 -4.65 19.79 -1.51
C VAL A 348 -4.95 21.12 -2.19
N ASN A 349 -6.01 21.21 -2.99
CA ASN A 349 -6.38 22.44 -3.69
C ASN A 349 -6.73 23.57 -2.72
N SER A 350 -7.47 23.27 -1.65
CA SER A 350 -7.84 24.25 -0.62
C SER A 350 -6.59 24.77 0.12
N LYS A 351 -5.70 23.87 0.54
CA LYS A 351 -4.51 24.22 1.32
C LYS A 351 -3.47 24.98 0.50
N LEU A 352 -3.31 24.63 -0.77
CA LEU A 352 -2.37 25.30 -1.67
C LEU A 352 -2.99 26.50 -2.40
N GLY A 353 -4.28 26.80 -2.15
CA GLY A 353 -4.96 28.01 -2.63
C GLY A 353 -5.23 28.05 -4.14
N LYS A 354 -5.11 26.93 -4.86
CA LYS A 354 -5.35 26.81 -6.31
C LYS A 354 -5.78 25.41 -6.69
N ALA A 355 -6.57 25.29 -7.76
CA ALA A 355 -7.00 24.02 -8.33
C ALA A 355 -5.87 23.34 -9.13
N TYR A 356 -4.96 22.66 -8.43
CA TYR A 356 -3.86 21.89 -9.05
C TYR A 356 -4.28 20.48 -9.43
N LEU A 357 -5.18 19.89 -8.66
CA LEU A 357 -5.63 18.52 -8.83
C LEU A 357 -7.08 18.46 -9.27
N GLN A 358 -7.41 17.44 -10.04
CA GLN A 358 -8.77 17.10 -10.46
C GLN A 358 -8.94 15.58 -10.56
N LEU A 359 -10.18 15.11 -10.59
CA LEU A 359 -10.44 13.72 -10.97
C LEU A 359 -10.00 13.51 -12.42
N LYS A 360 -9.49 12.33 -12.71
CA LYS A 360 -9.25 11.95 -14.10
C LYS A 360 -10.57 11.98 -14.85
N GLU A 361 -10.59 12.72 -15.94
CA GLU A 361 -11.69 12.62 -16.90
C GLU A 361 -11.65 11.25 -17.58
N LEU A 362 -12.84 10.70 -17.82
CA LEU A 362 -13.07 9.43 -18.52
C LEU A 362 -12.64 9.50 -20.00
#